data_2da102850303a08670ed8ac48738ee02
#
_entry.id   2da102850303a08670ed8ac48738ee02
#
_cell.length_a   1.000
_cell.length_b   1.000
_cell.length_c   1.000
_cell.angle_alpha   90.00
_cell.angle_beta   90.00
_cell.angle_gamma   90.00
#
_symmetry.space_group_name_H-M   'P 1'
#
loop_
_entity.id
_entity.type
_entity.pdbx_description
1 polymer ?
#
loop_
_entity_poly.entity_id
_entity_poly.type
_entity_poly.pdbx_seq_one_letter_code
_entity_poly.pdbx_strand_id
1 'polypeptide(L)'
;MNSNKILITGADGFIGSHLTEELVKLGFNVKAFVYYNSFNTWGWLDSLPKEIKDNIEIFAGDIRDPNGVRIAMEGCDTVFHLAALIAIPFSYHSPDSYVDTNIKGTLNVLQAAKLLNTERVLVTSTSEVYGTAQFVPITEEHPFQGQSQQIFLHLK
;
A
#
# COMPACT_ATOMS: atom_id res chain seq x y z
N MET A 1 -16.34 -14.51 14.54
CA MET A 1 -16.87 -14.28 13.18
C MET A 1 -15.75 -13.66 12.38
N ASN A 2 -15.19 -14.38 11.39
CA ASN A 2 -14.20 -13.77 10.50
C ASN A 2 -14.94 -12.70 9.71
N SER A 3 -14.55 -11.44 9.89
CA SER A 3 -15.26 -10.31 9.28
C SER A 3 -15.00 -10.21 7.78
N ASN A 4 -14.02 -10.97 7.24
CA ASN A 4 -13.50 -10.86 5.87
C ASN A 4 -13.25 -9.41 5.46
N LYS A 5 -12.84 -8.56 6.42
CA LYS A 5 -12.59 -7.16 6.19
C LYS A 5 -11.15 -6.95 5.77
N ILE A 6 -10.98 -6.30 4.63
CA ILE A 6 -9.68 -6.08 3.99
C ILE A 6 -9.37 -4.59 4.01
N LEU A 7 -8.19 -4.21 4.52
CA LEU A 7 -7.66 -2.87 4.36
C LEU A 7 -6.71 -2.83 3.15
N ILE A 8 -6.86 -1.80 2.31
CA ILE A 8 -5.92 -1.52 1.22
C ILE A 8 -5.33 -0.14 1.47
N THR A 9 -4.03 -0.05 1.73
CA THR A 9 -3.33 1.24 1.80
C THR A 9 -2.86 1.66 0.42
N GLY A 10 -2.91 2.96 0.10
CA GLY A 10 -2.64 3.44 -1.26
C GLY A 10 -3.76 3.05 -2.24
N ALA A 11 -4.98 2.90 -1.73
CA ALA A 11 -6.16 2.56 -2.52
C ALA A 11 -6.52 3.63 -3.56
N ASP A 12 -6.12 4.87 -3.32
CA ASP A 12 -6.27 6.02 -4.22
C ASP A 12 -5.30 6.00 -5.42
N GLY A 13 -4.30 5.13 -5.40
CA GLY A 13 -3.38 4.90 -6.52
C GLY A 13 -3.97 4.02 -7.62
N PHE A 14 -3.25 3.93 -8.76
CA PHE A 14 -3.69 3.15 -9.93
C PHE A 14 -3.92 1.67 -9.58
N ILE A 15 -2.91 0.99 -9.03
CA ILE A 15 -3.03 -0.44 -8.67
C ILE A 15 -4.04 -0.62 -7.53
N GLY A 16 -3.99 0.25 -6.52
CA GLY A 16 -4.87 0.17 -5.35
C GLY A 16 -6.34 0.28 -5.70
N SER A 17 -6.72 1.18 -6.62
CA SER A 17 -8.11 1.35 -7.05
C SER A 17 -8.64 0.12 -7.79
N HIS A 18 -7.85 -0.49 -8.68
CA HIS A 18 -8.23 -1.71 -9.39
C HIS A 18 -8.37 -2.90 -8.44
N LEU A 19 -7.44 -3.05 -7.48
CA LEU A 19 -7.56 -4.08 -6.46
C LEU A 19 -8.81 -3.88 -5.59
N THR A 20 -9.09 -2.63 -5.21
CA THR A 20 -10.30 -2.27 -4.45
C THR A 20 -11.56 -2.68 -5.21
N GLU A 21 -11.64 -2.34 -6.50
CA GLU A 21 -12.77 -2.69 -7.36
C GLU A 21 -13.00 -4.19 -7.43
N GLU A 22 -11.93 -4.95 -7.70
CA GLU A 22 -12.04 -6.41 -7.84
C GLU A 22 -12.43 -7.09 -6.52
N LEU A 23 -11.87 -6.66 -5.39
CA LEU A 23 -12.23 -7.24 -4.09
C LEU A 23 -13.69 -6.93 -3.70
N VAL A 24 -14.21 -5.74 -4.03
CA VAL A 24 -15.63 -5.42 -3.83
C VAL A 24 -16.51 -6.29 -4.72
N LYS A 25 -16.16 -6.47 -6.01
CA LYS A 25 -16.90 -7.37 -6.93
C LYS A 25 -16.92 -8.82 -6.44
N LEU A 26 -15.87 -9.27 -5.77
CA LEU A 26 -15.77 -10.60 -5.16
C LEU A 26 -16.54 -10.72 -3.83
N GLY A 27 -17.17 -9.63 -3.37
CA GLY A 27 -17.99 -9.62 -2.16
C GLY A 27 -17.23 -9.45 -0.84
N PHE A 28 -15.97 -9.00 -0.90
CA PHE A 28 -15.22 -8.67 0.32
C PHE A 28 -15.66 -7.32 0.89
N ASN A 29 -15.55 -7.18 2.21
CA ASN A 29 -15.74 -5.91 2.89
C ASN A 29 -14.42 -5.12 2.83
N VAL A 30 -14.38 -4.06 2.01
CA VAL A 30 -13.15 -3.33 1.72
C VAL A 30 -13.13 -1.98 2.43
N LYS A 31 -12.05 -1.73 3.19
CA LYS A 31 -11.68 -0.42 3.71
C LYS A 31 -10.52 0.12 2.88
N ALA A 32 -10.73 1.23 2.20
CA ALA A 32 -9.75 1.91 1.39
C ALA A 32 -9.07 3.02 2.19
N PHE A 33 -7.79 2.84 2.51
CA PHE A 33 -6.96 3.88 3.11
C PHE A 33 -6.39 4.75 2.00
N VAL A 34 -6.87 5.99 1.94
CA VAL A 34 -6.51 7.01 0.94
C VAL A 34 -5.68 8.11 1.58
N TYR A 35 -4.81 8.74 0.80
CA TYR A 35 -4.03 9.87 1.30
C TYR A 35 -4.94 11.09 1.54
N TYR A 36 -4.91 11.62 2.77
CA TYR A 36 -5.68 12.82 3.11
C TYR A 36 -5.24 14.02 2.28
N ASN A 37 -6.20 14.69 1.68
CA ASN A 37 -5.99 15.96 0.99
C ASN A 37 -7.17 16.92 1.24
N SER A 38 -6.91 18.23 1.14
CA SER A 38 -7.92 19.26 1.37
C SER A 38 -8.92 19.44 0.22
N PHE A 39 -8.71 18.75 -0.91
CA PHE A 39 -9.58 18.84 -2.09
C PHE A 39 -10.75 17.86 -2.03
N ASN A 40 -10.79 16.98 -1.03
CA ASN A 40 -11.79 15.94 -0.87
C ASN A 40 -11.90 15.03 -2.10
N THR A 41 -10.74 14.63 -2.63
CA THR A 41 -10.62 13.70 -3.74
C THR A 41 -9.97 12.41 -3.27
N TRP A 42 -10.36 11.28 -3.89
CA TRP A 42 -9.84 9.96 -3.55
C TRP A 42 -9.07 9.34 -4.73
N GLY A 43 -8.45 10.21 -5.55
CA GLY A 43 -7.60 9.79 -6.65
C GLY A 43 -8.34 8.92 -7.66
N TRP A 44 -7.78 7.76 -8.01
CA TRP A 44 -8.38 6.84 -8.98
C TRP A 44 -9.71 6.23 -8.53
N LEU A 45 -9.99 6.19 -7.22
CA LEU A 45 -11.29 5.70 -6.72
C LEU A 45 -12.46 6.58 -7.17
N ASP A 46 -12.23 7.87 -7.46
CA ASP A 46 -13.28 8.78 -7.90
C ASP A 46 -13.87 8.36 -9.25
N SER A 47 -13.08 7.66 -10.09
CA SER A 47 -13.49 7.16 -11.41
C SER A 47 -14.27 5.85 -11.37
N LEU A 48 -14.34 5.18 -10.23
CA LEU A 48 -15.04 3.91 -10.09
C LEU A 48 -16.57 4.06 -10.25
N PRO A 49 -17.26 3.01 -10.73
CA PRO A 49 -18.72 2.97 -10.77
C PRO A 49 -19.33 3.22 -9.40
N LYS A 50 -20.51 3.86 -9.41
CA LYS A 50 -21.21 4.22 -8.16
C LYS A 50 -21.47 3.00 -7.28
N GLU A 51 -21.84 1.88 -7.87
CA GLU A 51 -22.15 0.61 -7.20
C GLU A 51 -20.94 0.08 -6.42
N ILE A 52 -19.72 0.32 -6.93
CA ILE A 52 -18.49 -0.05 -6.23
C ILE A 52 -18.21 0.94 -5.11
N LYS A 53 -18.30 2.24 -5.38
CA LYS A 53 -18.03 3.29 -4.38
C LYS A 53 -18.95 3.22 -3.17
N ASP A 54 -20.22 2.89 -3.37
CA ASP A 54 -21.21 2.76 -2.29
C ASP A 54 -20.89 1.56 -1.34
N ASN A 55 -20.02 0.65 -1.77
CA ASN A 55 -19.60 -0.56 -1.01
C ASN A 55 -18.15 -0.49 -0.50
N ILE A 56 -17.54 0.69 -0.50
CA ILE A 56 -16.19 0.91 0.04
C ILE A 56 -16.28 1.77 1.31
N GLU A 57 -15.63 1.32 2.38
CA GLU A 57 -15.38 2.18 3.54
C GLU A 57 -14.12 3.01 3.28
N ILE A 58 -14.27 4.33 3.16
CA ILE A 58 -13.12 5.22 2.96
C ILE A 58 -12.55 5.64 4.31
N PHE A 59 -11.23 5.52 4.46
CA PHE A 59 -10.46 6.08 5.56
C PHE A 59 -9.38 7.02 5.01
N ALA A 60 -9.55 8.31 5.17
CA ALA A 60 -8.57 9.30 4.77
C ALA A 60 -7.54 9.52 5.88
N GLY A 61 -6.26 9.34 5.55
CA GLY A 61 -5.17 9.43 6.53
C GLY A 61 -3.80 9.58 5.90
N ASP A 62 -2.78 9.48 6.73
CA ASP A 62 -1.38 9.48 6.31
C ASP A 62 -0.69 8.22 6.83
N ILE A 63 -0.04 7.48 5.95
CA ILE A 63 0.64 6.23 6.32
C ILE A 63 1.80 6.46 7.31
N ARG A 64 2.30 7.70 7.39
CA ARG A 64 3.34 8.11 8.32
C ARG A 64 2.83 8.32 9.75
N ASP A 65 1.51 8.43 9.93
CA ASP A 65 0.88 8.54 11.25
C ASP A 65 0.56 7.15 11.83
N PRO A 66 1.31 6.68 12.85
CA PRO A 66 1.08 5.36 13.43
C PRO A 66 -0.29 5.21 14.10
N ASN A 67 -0.87 6.29 14.62
CA ASN A 67 -2.19 6.23 15.24
C ASN A 67 -3.29 6.08 14.21
N GLY A 68 -3.24 6.87 13.13
CA GLY A 68 -4.19 6.78 12.02
C GLY A 68 -4.14 5.39 11.37
N VAL A 69 -2.93 4.85 11.14
CA VAL A 69 -2.75 3.49 10.61
C VAL A 69 -3.38 2.44 11.53
N ARG A 70 -3.15 2.52 12.85
CA ARG A 70 -3.73 1.57 13.81
C ARG A 70 -5.27 1.63 13.78
N ILE A 71 -5.85 2.82 13.80
CA ILE A 71 -7.32 2.99 13.75
C ILE A 71 -7.89 2.44 12.43
N ALA A 72 -7.22 2.70 11.32
CA ALA A 72 -7.64 2.18 10.01
C ALA A 72 -7.66 0.64 9.98
N MET A 73 -6.68 0.00 10.62
CA MET A 73 -6.52 -1.45 10.65
C MET A 73 -7.45 -2.15 11.64
N GLU A 74 -8.11 -1.44 12.56
CA GLU A 74 -9.02 -2.04 13.53
C GLU A 74 -10.14 -2.82 12.84
N GLY A 75 -10.29 -4.09 13.22
CA GLY A 75 -11.29 -5.01 12.67
C GLY A 75 -10.99 -5.53 11.26
N CYS A 76 -9.79 -5.29 10.72
CA CYS A 76 -9.37 -5.83 9.43
C CYS A 76 -8.55 -7.11 9.63
N ASP A 77 -8.95 -8.17 8.93
CA ASP A 77 -8.27 -9.48 8.98
C ASP A 77 -7.06 -9.53 8.04
N THR A 78 -7.13 -8.80 6.94
CA THR A 78 -6.09 -8.77 5.92
C THR A 78 -5.75 -7.33 5.54
N VAL A 79 -4.47 -7.05 5.30
CA VAL A 79 -3.97 -5.76 4.84
C VAL A 79 -3.16 -5.95 3.56
N PHE A 80 -3.54 -5.23 2.50
CA PHE A 80 -2.72 -5.03 1.32
C PHE A 80 -2.02 -3.67 1.43
N HIS A 81 -0.72 -3.70 1.67
CA HIS A 81 0.06 -2.48 1.81
C HIS A 81 0.71 -2.08 0.49
N LEU A 82 0.05 -1.13 -0.21
CA LEU A 82 0.52 -0.58 -1.48
C LEU A 82 0.97 0.88 -1.39
N ALA A 83 0.64 1.56 -0.29
CA ALA A 83 1.01 2.97 -0.10
C ALA A 83 2.53 3.14 -0.18
N ALA A 84 3.00 3.90 -1.18
CA ALA A 84 4.41 4.20 -1.40
C ALA A 84 4.59 5.44 -2.27
N LEU A 85 5.74 6.10 -2.12
CA LEU A 85 6.27 7.00 -3.13
C LEU A 85 7.19 6.21 -4.07
N ILE A 86 6.94 6.29 -5.38
CA ILE A 86 7.63 5.47 -6.40
C ILE A 86 8.35 6.29 -7.48
N ALA A 87 8.13 7.60 -7.55
CA ALA A 87 8.69 8.44 -8.61
C ALA A 87 10.18 8.69 -8.37
N ILE A 88 11.08 7.95 -9.06
CA ILE A 88 12.53 8.06 -8.92
C ILE A 88 13.03 9.50 -9.02
N PRO A 89 12.63 10.32 -10.01
CA PRO A 89 13.11 11.71 -10.09
C PRO A 89 12.77 12.55 -8.86
N PHE A 90 11.61 12.33 -8.25
CA PHE A 90 11.19 13.05 -7.06
C PHE A 90 11.99 12.63 -5.81
N SER A 91 12.47 11.40 -5.75
CA SER A 91 13.27 10.92 -4.60
C SER A 91 14.59 11.69 -4.42
N TYR A 92 15.15 12.23 -5.51
CA TYR A 92 16.35 13.07 -5.43
C TYR A 92 16.09 14.45 -4.84
N HIS A 93 14.85 14.95 -4.96
CA HIS A 93 14.46 16.26 -4.42
C HIS A 93 13.92 16.16 -2.99
N SER A 94 13.34 15.04 -2.62
CA SER A 94 12.70 14.85 -1.33
C SER A 94 12.98 13.46 -0.74
N PRO A 95 14.24 13.11 -0.46
CA PRO A 95 14.62 11.77 0.01
C PRO A 95 13.96 11.42 1.36
N ASP A 96 13.84 12.38 2.27
CA ASP A 96 13.22 12.15 3.59
C ASP A 96 11.76 11.72 3.46
N SER A 97 11.01 12.25 2.49
CA SER A 97 9.65 11.84 2.23
C SER A 97 9.54 10.36 1.83
N TYR A 98 10.55 9.83 1.11
CA TYR A 98 10.61 8.40 0.76
C TYR A 98 10.90 7.54 1.97
N VAL A 99 11.85 7.94 2.81
CA VAL A 99 12.14 7.25 4.08
C VAL A 99 10.91 7.24 4.97
N ASP A 100 10.27 8.38 5.16
CA ASP A 100 9.09 8.50 6.02
C ASP A 100 7.89 7.70 5.48
N THR A 101 7.65 7.73 4.18
CA THR A 101 6.51 7.03 3.59
C THR A 101 6.79 5.54 3.43
N ASN A 102 7.92 5.16 2.80
CA ASN A 102 8.14 3.78 2.41
C ASN A 102 8.70 2.93 3.55
N ILE A 103 9.57 3.49 4.41
CA ILE A 103 10.15 2.75 5.53
C ILE A 103 9.29 2.90 6.78
N LYS A 104 9.10 4.12 7.28
CA LYS A 104 8.33 4.34 8.51
C LYS A 104 6.86 3.98 8.33
N GLY A 105 6.26 4.31 7.16
CA GLY A 105 4.90 3.92 6.83
C GLY A 105 4.70 2.41 6.86
N THR A 106 5.63 1.64 6.24
CA THR A 106 5.59 0.16 6.31
C THR A 106 5.78 -0.33 7.74
N LEU A 107 6.70 0.27 8.50
CA LEU A 107 6.89 -0.06 9.92
C LEU A 107 5.61 0.16 10.72
N ASN A 108 4.90 1.27 10.50
CA ASN A 108 3.63 1.57 11.16
C ASN A 108 2.58 0.49 10.89
N VAL A 109 2.45 0.04 9.63
CA VAL A 109 1.53 -1.05 9.26
C VAL A 109 1.90 -2.35 9.98
N LEU A 110 3.18 -2.73 9.98
CA LEU A 110 3.64 -3.97 10.63
C LEU A 110 3.48 -3.93 12.16
N GLN A 111 3.74 -2.77 12.79
CA GLN A 111 3.51 -2.59 14.22
C GLN A 111 2.02 -2.67 14.57
N ALA A 112 1.16 -2.01 13.78
CA ALA A 112 -0.28 -2.08 13.98
C ALA A 112 -0.80 -3.51 13.78
N ALA A 113 -0.32 -4.23 12.75
CA ALA A 113 -0.68 -5.62 12.52
C ALA A 113 -0.34 -6.52 13.70
N LYS A 114 0.87 -6.33 14.26
CA LYS A 114 1.30 -7.07 15.46
C LYS A 114 0.41 -6.78 16.67
N LEU A 115 0.07 -5.51 16.90
CA LEU A 115 -0.75 -5.09 18.05
C LEU A 115 -2.21 -5.58 17.93
N LEU A 116 -2.75 -5.61 16.72
CA LEU A 116 -4.14 -5.97 16.44
C LEU A 116 -4.30 -7.47 16.15
N ASN A 117 -3.21 -8.24 16.09
CA ASN A 117 -3.20 -9.65 15.67
C ASN A 117 -3.83 -9.85 14.30
N THR A 118 -3.55 -8.95 13.34
CA THR A 118 -4.01 -9.06 11.95
C THR A 118 -3.49 -10.36 11.34
N GLU A 119 -4.37 -11.15 10.72
CA GLU A 119 -4.03 -12.50 10.24
C GLU A 119 -3.03 -12.48 9.08
N ARG A 120 -3.17 -11.51 8.16
CA ARG A 120 -2.36 -11.42 6.93
C ARG A 120 -1.99 -9.98 6.61
N VAL A 121 -0.72 -9.80 6.25
CA VAL A 121 -0.22 -8.55 5.70
C VAL A 121 0.57 -8.87 4.44
N LEU A 122 0.11 -8.32 3.31
CA LEU A 122 0.83 -8.39 2.04
C LEU A 122 1.47 -7.02 1.79
N VAL A 123 2.80 -7.01 1.63
CA VAL A 123 3.55 -5.80 1.32
C VAL A 123 4.01 -5.88 -0.13
N THR A 124 3.61 -4.90 -0.94
CA THR A 124 4.07 -4.82 -2.33
C THR A 124 5.56 -4.48 -2.35
N SER A 125 6.36 -5.28 -3.02
CA SER A 125 7.78 -5.06 -3.24
C SER A 125 8.03 -4.47 -4.64
N THR A 126 9.27 -4.45 -5.08
CA THR A 126 9.70 -3.89 -6.35
C THR A 126 10.59 -4.87 -7.10
N SER A 127 10.61 -4.79 -8.45
CA SER A 127 11.54 -5.57 -9.28
C SER A 127 13.01 -5.23 -9.02
N GLU A 128 13.30 -4.09 -8.43
CA GLU A 128 14.66 -3.64 -8.12
C GLU A 128 15.38 -4.54 -7.09
N VAL A 129 14.63 -5.36 -6.34
CA VAL A 129 15.21 -6.35 -5.43
C VAL A 129 16.04 -7.42 -6.17
N TYR A 130 15.80 -7.61 -7.46
CA TYR A 130 16.56 -8.54 -8.30
C TYR A 130 17.86 -7.91 -8.85
N GLY A 131 18.01 -6.58 -8.81
CA GLY A 131 19.16 -5.89 -9.37
C GLY A 131 19.28 -6.03 -10.89
N THR A 132 20.51 -6.14 -11.39
CA THR A 132 20.74 -6.35 -12.82
C THR A 132 20.29 -7.76 -13.24
N ALA A 133 19.42 -7.83 -14.26
CA ALA A 133 18.92 -9.09 -14.75
C ALA A 133 20.06 -10.04 -15.21
N GLN A 134 20.11 -11.24 -14.65
CA GLN A 134 21.05 -12.28 -15.06
C GLN A 134 20.45 -13.14 -16.19
N PHE A 135 19.14 -13.19 -16.27
CA PHE A 135 18.39 -13.82 -17.35
C PHE A 135 17.02 -13.14 -17.53
N VAL A 136 16.41 -13.29 -18.69
CA VAL A 136 15.09 -12.76 -19.02
C VAL A 136 14.24 -13.85 -19.69
N PRO A 137 12.93 -13.90 -19.40
CA PRO A 137 12.20 -13.08 -18.41
C PRO A 137 12.68 -13.35 -16.97
N ILE A 138 12.60 -12.31 -16.10
CA ILE A 138 12.86 -12.50 -14.68
C ILE A 138 11.70 -13.28 -14.07
N THR A 139 12.02 -14.36 -13.34
CA THR A 139 11.07 -15.19 -12.60
C THR A 139 11.37 -15.12 -11.11
N GLU A 140 10.52 -15.74 -10.29
CA GLU A 140 10.71 -15.80 -8.82
C GLU A 140 11.98 -16.56 -8.41
N GLU A 141 12.57 -17.36 -9.33
CA GLU A 141 13.84 -18.06 -9.11
C GLU A 141 15.08 -17.19 -9.29
N HIS A 142 14.89 -15.95 -9.79
CA HIS A 142 15.99 -15.03 -9.99
C HIS A 142 16.62 -14.64 -8.65
N PRO A 143 17.96 -14.67 -8.52
CA PRO A 143 18.62 -14.32 -7.27
C PRO A 143 18.41 -12.84 -6.91
N PHE A 144 18.22 -12.58 -5.62
CA PHE A 144 18.18 -11.20 -5.11
C PHE A 144 19.57 -10.59 -5.12
N GLN A 145 19.72 -9.46 -5.80
CA GLN A 145 20.97 -8.70 -5.85
C GLN A 145 20.68 -7.21 -5.69
N GLY A 146 20.51 -6.76 -4.46
CA GLY A 146 20.43 -5.33 -4.18
C GLY A 146 21.75 -4.63 -4.49
N GLN A 147 21.78 -3.68 -5.42
CA GLN A 147 22.95 -2.82 -5.64
C GLN A 147 22.96 -1.71 -4.59
N SER A 148 24.05 -1.63 -3.81
CA SER A 148 24.16 -0.73 -2.66
C SER A 148 23.99 0.77 -2.98
N GLN A 149 24.17 1.19 -4.23
CA GLN A 149 24.00 2.59 -4.64
C GLN A 149 22.54 2.98 -4.94
N GLN A 150 21.64 2.01 -5.13
CA GLN A 150 20.24 2.25 -5.48
C GLN A 150 19.28 1.99 -4.33
N ILE A 151 19.77 1.43 -3.20
CA ILE A 151 18.94 1.06 -2.06
C ILE A 151 18.10 2.23 -1.53
N PHE A 152 18.63 3.46 -1.53
CA PHE A 152 17.90 4.64 -1.08
C PHE A 152 16.74 5.06 -1.99
N LEU A 153 16.76 4.67 -3.27
CA LEU A 153 15.76 5.09 -4.25
C LEU A 153 14.60 4.10 -4.39
N HIS A 154 14.77 2.86 -3.91
CA HIS A 154 13.82 1.77 -4.10
C HIS A 154 13.39 1.14 -2.76
N LEU A 155 13.45 1.93 -1.67
CA LEU A 155 13.03 1.48 -0.35
C LEU A 155 11.52 1.22 -0.31
N LYS A 156 11.18 0.02 -0.68
CA LYS A 156 9.95 -0.65 -0.33
C LYS A 156 10.23 -2.12 -0.05
#